data_e49ba26309da8507da7247f37c0d315a
#
_entry.id   e49ba26309da8507da7247f37c0d315a
#
_cell.length_a   1.000
_cell.length_b   1.000
_cell.length_c   1.000
_cell.angle_alpha   90.00
_cell.angle_beta   90.00
_cell.angle_gamma   90.00
#
_symmetry.space_group_name_H-M   'P 1'
#
loop_
_entity.id
_entity.type
_entity.pdbx_description
1 polymer ?
#
loop_
_entity_poly.entity_id
_entity_poly.type
_entity_poly.pdbx_seq_one_letter_code
_entity_poly.pdbx_strand_id
1 'polypeptide(L)'
;MGQGIWTKLTSAVSGGGQSAAAEEGEESRQGRQESNVNFVINMPSSQEDAMKSADAMKGGSGVVINGEYLDDVGYRRVTDFLDGAAYVLGGTGRRVSDTVQVYVPAEMTIVDETVSYYGNLNPGKKRSDS
;
A
#
# COMPACT_ATOMS: atom_id res chain seq x y z
N MET A 1 7.61 23.94 -0.88
CA MET A 1 6.96 23.59 0.09
C MET A 1 6.83 22.18 0.32
N GLY A 2 6.44 21.39 -0.54
CA GLY A 2 6.31 20.00 -0.33
C GLY A 2 7.63 19.44 0.06
N GLN A 3 8.67 19.98 -0.45
CA GLN A 3 9.91 19.55 -0.14
C GLN A 3 10.20 19.71 1.28
N GLY A 4 9.88 20.81 1.84
CA GLY A 4 10.15 21.04 3.19
C GLY A 4 9.45 20.07 4.07
N ILE A 5 8.25 19.74 3.75
CA ILE A 5 7.47 18.85 4.53
C ILE A 5 8.07 17.48 4.49
N TRP A 6 8.48 17.05 3.35
CA TRP A 6 9.04 15.76 3.24
C TRP A 6 10.31 15.68 4.05
N THR A 7 11.13 16.67 3.98
CA THR A 7 12.35 16.66 4.69
C THR A 7 12.07 16.59 6.17
N LYS A 8 11.10 17.34 6.61
CA LYS A 8 10.73 17.35 7.96
C LYS A 8 10.25 15.99 8.37
N LEU A 9 9.43 15.39 7.60
CA LEU A 9 8.88 14.11 7.93
C LEU A 9 9.99 13.10 8.02
N THR A 10 10.88 13.13 7.10
CA THR A 10 11.94 12.18 7.10
C THR A 10 12.82 12.38 8.32
N SER A 11 13.09 13.57 8.64
CA SER A 11 13.89 13.85 9.77
C SER A 11 13.18 13.41 11.01
N ALA A 12 11.95 13.72 11.11
CA ALA A 12 11.20 13.38 12.26
C ALA A 12 11.21 11.87 12.44
N VAL A 13 11.05 11.20 11.42
CA VAL A 13 11.02 9.76 11.52
C VAL A 13 12.35 9.26 11.99
N SER A 14 13.38 9.74 11.43
CA SER A 14 14.65 9.28 11.83
C SER A 14 14.90 9.78 13.22
N GLY A 15 14.58 11.02 13.44
CA GLY A 15 14.82 11.57 14.73
C GLY A 15 13.97 10.91 15.75
N GLY A 16 12.74 10.74 15.42
CA GLY A 16 11.85 10.18 16.36
C GLY A 16 12.34 8.81 16.68
N GLY A 17 12.93 8.26 15.74
CA GLY A 17 13.33 6.92 15.98
C GLY A 17 14.30 6.87 17.08
N GLN A 18 14.93 7.95 17.32
CA GLN A 18 15.84 7.89 18.28
C GLN A 18 15.31 7.77 19.57
N SER A 19 14.09 7.92 19.70
CA SER A 19 13.52 7.84 20.92
C SER A 19 14.01 6.57 21.46
N ALA A 20 14.38 6.57 22.58
CA ALA A 20 14.81 5.40 23.22
C ALA A 20 14.01 4.20 23.05
N ALA A 21 12.85 4.28 23.35
CA ALA A 21 12.00 3.16 23.23
C ALA A 21 12.09 2.57 21.90
N ALA A 22 12.03 3.34 20.96
CA ALA A 22 12.01 2.85 19.68
C ALA A 22 13.30 2.22 19.38
N GLU A 23 14.30 2.73 19.85
CA GLU A 23 15.50 2.17 19.58
C GLU A 23 15.70 0.80 19.83
N GLU A 24 15.31 0.34 20.92
CA GLU A 24 15.48 -1.00 21.16
C GLU A 24 14.79 -1.81 20.15
N GLY A 25 13.60 -1.55 19.90
CA GLY A 25 12.85 -2.34 18.98
C GLY A 25 13.51 -2.21 17.65
N GLU A 26 13.98 -1.07 17.36
CA GLU A 26 14.59 -0.86 16.13
C GLU A 26 15.77 -1.65 15.94
N GLU A 27 16.58 -1.71 16.84
CA GLU A 27 17.69 -2.50 16.69
C GLU A 27 17.40 -3.86 16.34
N SER A 28 16.56 -4.46 16.98
CA SER A 28 16.27 -5.84 16.70
C SER A 28 15.85 -5.91 15.29
N ARG A 29 15.07 -4.99 14.84
CA ARG A 29 14.59 -5.07 13.52
C ARG A 29 15.63 -4.74 12.54
N GLN A 30 16.54 -3.94 12.92
CA GLN A 30 17.57 -3.63 12.06
C GLN A 30 18.25 -4.80 11.58
N GLY A 31 18.45 -5.74 12.35
CA GLY A 31 19.10 -6.91 11.94
C GLY A 31 18.47 -7.49 10.72
N ARG A 32 17.23 -7.32 10.57
CA ARG A 32 16.58 -7.88 9.47
C ARG A 32 16.32 -6.95 8.40
N GLN A 33 16.75 -5.78 8.51
CA GLN A 33 16.52 -4.88 7.51
C GLN A 33 16.94 -5.24 6.20
N GLU A 34 17.85 -6.05 6.06
CA GLU A 34 18.21 -6.45 4.80
C GLU A 34 17.08 -6.94 4.01
N SER A 35 16.14 -7.47 4.59
CA SER A 35 15.06 -8.04 3.84
C SER A 35 14.35 -6.94 3.17
N ASN A 36 14.26 -5.82 3.71
CA ASN A 36 13.58 -4.79 3.10
C ASN A 36 12.25 -4.96 2.48
N VAL A 37 11.57 -5.95 2.71
CA VAL A 37 10.26 -6.15 2.15
C VAL A 37 9.25 -5.84 3.19
N ASN A 38 8.52 -4.74 3.03
CA ASN A 38 7.53 -4.37 3.99
C ASN A 38 6.18 -4.23 3.37
N PHE A 39 5.16 -4.54 4.10
CA PHE A 39 3.82 -4.32 3.66
C PHE A 39 3.13 -3.47 4.70
N VAL A 40 2.34 -2.53 4.24
CA VAL A 40 1.62 -1.65 5.13
C VAL A 40 0.15 -1.94 4.89
N ILE A 41 -0.61 -2.16 5.94
CA ILE A 41 -2.02 -2.40 5.81
C ILE A 41 -2.74 -1.16 6.28
N ASN A 42 -3.61 -0.64 5.43
CA ASN A 42 -4.33 0.55 5.75
C ASN A 42 -5.82 0.32 5.64
N MET A 43 -6.58 0.89 6.55
CA MET A 43 -8.02 0.83 6.49
C MET A 43 -8.48 2.27 6.46
N PRO A 44 -8.45 2.91 5.32
CA PRO A 44 -8.75 4.32 5.24
C PRO A 44 -10.19 4.66 5.52
N SER A 45 -10.42 5.79 6.12
CA SER A 45 -11.75 6.26 6.33
C SER A 45 -11.92 7.55 5.54
N SER A 46 -10.90 8.01 4.87
CA SER A 46 -11.01 9.21 4.07
C SER A 46 -9.95 9.18 3.00
N GLN A 47 -10.08 10.07 2.05
CA GLN A 47 -9.13 10.11 0.99
C GLN A 47 -7.77 10.54 1.49
N GLU A 48 -7.71 11.33 2.51
CA GLU A 48 -6.46 11.72 3.05
C GLU A 48 -5.65 10.56 3.54
N ASP A 49 -6.30 9.55 4.01
CA ASP A 49 -5.59 8.39 4.51
C ASP A 49 -4.91 7.69 3.35
N ALA A 50 -5.43 7.85 2.15
CA ALA A 50 -4.85 7.17 1.01
C ALA A 50 -3.47 7.74 0.69
N MET A 51 -3.21 8.95 1.09
CA MET A 51 -1.95 9.55 0.80
C MET A 51 -0.84 8.82 1.55
N LYS A 52 -1.17 8.29 2.70
CA LYS A 52 -0.20 7.58 3.47
C LYS A 52 0.18 6.32 2.73
N SER A 53 -0.77 5.73 2.03
CA SER A 53 -0.51 4.51 1.30
C SER A 53 0.36 4.83 0.10
N ALA A 54 0.11 5.94 -0.56
CA ALA A 54 0.90 6.31 -1.70
C ALA A 54 2.33 6.58 -1.25
N ASP A 55 2.50 7.18 -0.08
CA ASP A 55 3.81 7.47 0.42
C ASP A 55 4.54 6.17 0.75
N ALA A 56 3.83 5.21 1.28
CA ALA A 56 4.44 3.94 1.62
C ALA A 56 4.93 3.27 0.33
N MET A 57 4.12 3.32 -0.72
CA MET A 57 4.48 2.73 -1.97
C MET A 57 5.68 3.43 -2.56
N LYS A 58 5.73 4.74 -2.42
CA LYS A 58 6.79 5.50 -2.92
C LYS A 58 8.07 5.11 -2.22
N GLY A 59 7.99 4.71 -0.98
CA GLY A 59 9.15 4.30 -0.22
C GLY A 59 9.53 2.86 -0.43
N GLY A 60 8.84 2.17 -1.31
CA GLY A 60 9.19 0.79 -1.59
C GLY A 60 8.37 -0.27 -0.89
N SER A 61 7.30 0.11 -0.22
CA SER A 61 6.51 -0.87 0.49
C SER A 61 5.31 -1.32 -0.31
N GLY A 62 4.84 -2.51 -0.07
CA GLY A 62 3.59 -2.96 -0.64
C GLY A 62 2.50 -2.42 0.26
N VAL A 63 1.31 -2.24 -0.26
CA VAL A 63 0.23 -1.70 0.53
C VAL A 63 -1.04 -2.52 0.34
N VAL A 64 -1.70 -2.81 1.42
CA VAL A 64 -2.96 -3.51 1.36
C VAL A 64 -3.99 -2.54 1.87
N ILE A 65 -5.00 -2.24 1.05
CA ILE A 65 -6.03 -1.30 1.42
C ILE A 65 -7.32 -2.06 1.68
N ASN A 66 -7.89 -1.89 2.84
CA ASN A 66 -9.17 -2.46 3.12
C ASN A 66 -10.12 -1.30 3.28
N GLY A 67 -10.97 -1.07 2.32
CA GLY A 67 -11.87 0.06 2.32
C GLY A 67 -13.24 -0.19 2.86
N GLU A 68 -13.38 -1.14 3.73
CA GLU A 68 -14.69 -1.40 4.27
C GLU A 68 -15.32 -0.25 5.04
N TYR A 69 -14.54 0.70 5.49
CA TYR A 69 -15.12 1.83 6.19
C TYR A 69 -15.44 2.98 5.24
N LEU A 70 -15.30 2.79 3.96
CA LEU A 70 -15.60 3.84 3.01
C LEU A 70 -16.88 3.52 2.27
N ASP A 71 -17.60 4.52 1.83
CA ASP A 71 -18.78 4.26 1.06
C ASP A 71 -18.27 4.10 -0.38
N ASP A 72 -19.14 3.80 -1.30
CA ASP A 72 -18.76 3.56 -2.67
C ASP A 72 -18.01 4.71 -3.29
N VAL A 73 -18.43 5.89 -3.05
CA VAL A 73 -17.80 7.03 -3.64
C VAL A 73 -16.39 7.21 -3.05
N GLY A 74 -16.30 7.06 -1.74
CA GLY A 74 -15.01 7.20 -1.07
C GLY A 74 -14.06 6.12 -1.52
N TYR A 75 -14.56 4.92 -1.66
CA TYR A 75 -13.72 3.81 -2.05
C TYR A 75 -13.19 4.07 -3.44
N ARG A 76 -14.04 4.52 -4.34
CA ARG A 76 -13.62 4.79 -5.67
C ARG A 76 -12.58 5.90 -5.70
N ARG A 77 -12.75 6.93 -4.93
CA ARG A 77 -11.79 7.99 -4.91
C ARG A 77 -10.44 7.52 -4.42
N VAL A 78 -10.43 6.72 -3.39
CA VAL A 78 -9.20 6.22 -2.82
C VAL A 78 -8.50 5.32 -3.82
N THR A 79 -9.24 4.41 -4.45
CA THR A 79 -8.61 3.48 -5.36
C THR A 79 -8.16 4.17 -6.63
N ASP A 80 -8.90 5.17 -7.11
CA ASP A 80 -8.50 5.88 -8.30
C ASP A 80 -7.19 6.63 -8.02
N PHE A 81 -7.09 7.19 -6.84
CA PHE A 81 -5.92 7.94 -6.48
C PHE A 81 -4.73 6.98 -6.42
N LEU A 82 -4.91 5.84 -5.80
CA LEU A 82 -3.84 4.90 -5.66
C LEU A 82 -3.47 4.24 -6.98
N ASP A 83 -4.44 4.08 -7.87
CA ASP A 83 -4.17 3.50 -9.15
C ASP A 83 -3.27 4.49 -9.90
N GLY A 84 -3.54 5.77 -9.78
CA GLY A 84 -2.74 6.77 -10.43
C GLY A 84 -1.34 6.82 -9.85
N ALA A 85 -1.26 6.70 -8.53
CA ALA A 85 0.02 6.74 -7.88
C ALA A 85 0.84 5.53 -8.32
N ALA A 86 0.21 4.37 -8.38
CA ALA A 86 0.92 3.17 -8.77
C ALA A 86 1.43 3.32 -10.19
N TYR A 87 0.61 3.88 -11.05
CA TYR A 87 0.98 4.03 -12.44
C TYR A 87 2.25 4.89 -12.52
N VAL A 88 2.27 6.00 -11.84
CA VAL A 88 3.38 6.90 -11.87
C VAL A 88 4.63 6.26 -11.28
N LEU A 89 4.47 5.46 -10.26
CA LEU A 89 5.59 4.84 -9.61
C LEU A 89 6.03 3.53 -10.30
N GLY A 90 5.34 3.15 -11.31
CA GLY A 90 5.68 1.91 -11.99
C GLY A 90 5.23 0.68 -11.26
N GLY A 91 4.32 0.85 -10.32
CA GLY A 91 3.87 -0.28 -9.52
C GLY A 91 2.64 -0.92 -10.11
N THR A 92 2.03 -1.81 -9.38
CA THR A 92 0.87 -2.56 -9.85
C THR A 92 -0.18 -2.62 -8.76
N GLY A 93 -1.42 -2.57 -9.16
CA GLY A 93 -2.51 -2.70 -8.21
C GLY A 93 -3.36 -3.88 -8.59
N ARG A 94 -3.95 -4.55 -7.61
CA ARG A 94 -4.81 -5.67 -7.91
C ARG A 94 -5.94 -5.76 -6.90
N ARG A 95 -7.14 -5.95 -7.37
CA ARG A 95 -8.27 -6.04 -6.49
C ARG A 95 -8.35 -7.45 -5.95
N VAL A 96 -8.48 -7.59 -4.68
CA VAL A 96 -8.55 -8.89 -4.05
C VAL A 96 -10.00 -9.25 -3.72
N SER A 97 -10.78 -8.27 -3.29
CA SER A 97 -12.17 -8.52 -2.99
C SER A 97 -12.90 -7.22 -3.18
N ASP A 98 -14.16 -7.16 -2.85
CA ASP A 98 -14.94 -5.96 -3.01
C ASP A 98 -14.36 -4.78 -2.26
N THR A 99 -13.72 -4.99 -1.16
CA THR A 99 -13.21 -3.88 -0.38
C THR A 99 -11.70 -3.90 -0.23
N VAL A 100 -11.03 -4.92 -0.72
CA VAL A 100 -9.60 -5.04 -0.50
C VAL A 100 -8.82 -4.94 -1.79
N GLN A 101 -7.81 -4.09 -1.80
CA GLN A 101 -6.93 -3.97 -2.94
C GLN A 101 -5.50 -3.99 -2.48
N VAL A 102 -4.62 -4.50 -3.31
CA VAL A 102 -3.22 -4.57 -2.96
C VAL A 102 -2.46 -3.78 -3.99
N TYR A 103 -1.51 -2.98 -3.56
CA TYR A 103 -0.68 -2.23 -4.47
C TYR A 103 0.78 -2.54 -4.12
N VAL A 104 1.60 -2.74 -5.11
CA VAL A 104 3.01 -3.00 -4.84
C VAL A 104 3.87 -2.11 -5.71
N PRO A 105 5.04 -1.76 -5.25
CA PRO A 105 5.93 -0.90 -6.01
C PRO A 105 6.56 -1.68 -7.15
N ALA A 106 7.29 -1.02 -7.99
CA ALA A 106 7.87 -1.63 -9.16
C ALA A 106 8.73 -2.84 -8.89
N GLU A 107 9.39 -2.86 -7.77
CA GLU A 107 10.25 -3.96 -7.46
C GLU A 107 9.54 -5.23 -7.03
N MET A 108 8.28 -5.15 -6.78
CA MET A 108 7.55 -6.32 -6.33
C MET A 108 6.58 -6.80 -7.38
N THR A 109 6.22 -8.06 -7.31
CA THR A 109 5.29 -8.63 -8.26
C THR A 109 4.14 -9.26 -7.49
N ILE A 110 2.94 -9.16 -8.03
CA ILE A 110 1.80 -9.79 -7.42
C ILE A 110 1.53 -11.05 -8.21
N VAL A 111 1.48 -12.18 -7.53
CA VAL A 111 1.16 -13.43 -8.20
C VAL A 111 -0.25 -13.75 -7.77
N ASP A 112 -1.18 -13.65 -8.69
CA ASP A 112 -2.57 -13.83 -8.37
C ASP A 112 -3.03 -15.20 -8.81
N GLU A 113 -2.98 -16.15 -7.93
CA GLU A 113 -3.37 -17.47 -8.25
C GLU A 113 -4.87 -17.72 -8.15
N THR A 114 -5.55 -16.82 -7.50
CA THR A 114 -6.98 -17.00 -7.34
C THR A 114 -7.68 -16.86 -8.68
N VAL A 115 -7.15 -16.06 -9.54
CA VAL A 115 -7.78 -15.88 -10.81
C VAL A 115 -7.87 -17.17 -11.57
N SER A 116 -6.81 -17.90 -11.66
CA SER A 116 -6.85 -19.11 -12.43
C SER A 116 -7.72 -20.13 -11.71
N TYR A 117 -7.68 -20.16 -10.42
CA TYR A 117 -8.46 -21.14 -9.69
C TYR A 117 -9.94 -20.88 -9.89
N TYR A 118 -10.40 -19.69 -9.62
CA TYR A 118 -11.78 -19.38 -9.76
C TYR A 118 -12.20 -19.28 -11.22
N GLY A 119 -11.31 -19.00 -12.09
CA GLY A 119 -11.62 -18.90 -13.48
C GLY A 119 -12.03 -20.26 -13.97
N ASN A 120 -11.41 -21.28 -13.49
CA ASN A 120 -11.74 -22.61 -13.92
C ASN A 120 -13.08 -23.00 -13.34
N LEU A 121 -13.35 -22.62 -12.15
CA LEU A 121 -14.59 -22.99 -11.55
C LEU A 121 -15.76 -22.20 -12.14
N ASN A 122 -15.54 -20.97 -12.50
CA ASN A 122 -16.60 -20.17 -13.07
C ASN A 122 -16.15 -19.49 -14.31
N PRO A 123 -16.01 -20.17 -15.33
CA PRO A 123 -15.55 -19.64 -16.56
C PRO A 123 -16.41 -18.50 -17.06
N GLY A 124 -17.65 -18.54 -16.79
CA GLY A 124 -18.50 -17.52 -17.28
C GLY A 124 -18.43 -16.24 -16.54
N LYS A 125 -17.90 -16.29 -15.34
CA LYS A 125 -17.87 -15.17 -14.57
C LYS A 125 -16.72 -14.38 -14.94
N LYS A 126 -16.76 -13.51 -15.77
CA LYS A 126 -15.72 -12.74 -16.13
C LYS A 126 -15.35 -11.82 -15.13
N ARG A 127 -14.24 -11.45 -15.01
CA ARG A 127 -13.86 -10.55 -14.14
C ARG A 127 -13.86 -9.32 -14.77
N SER A 128 -14.65 -9.12 -15.59
CA SER A 128 -14.75 -7.98 -16.27
C SER A 128 -14.67 -6.84 -15.42
N ASP A 129 -15.11 -7.01 -14.30
CA ASP A 129 -15.14 -5.98 -13.44
C ASP A 129 -13.79 -5.57 -13.24
N SER A 130 -12.92 -6.33 -13.50
CA SER A 130 -11.63 -5.92 -13.23
C SER A 130 -11.10 -5.06 -14.17
#